data_170522a0a34e1acbe05c1877dde8cb1d
#
_entry.id   170522a0a34e1acbe05c1877dde8cb1d
#
_cell.length_a   1.000
_cell.length_b   1.000
_cell.length_c   1.000
_cell.angle_alpha   90.00
_cell.angle_beta   90.00
_cell.angle_gamma   90.00
#
_symmetry.space_group_name_H-M   'P 1'
#
loop_
_entity.id
_entity.type
_entity.pdbx_description
1 polymer ?
#
loop_
_entity_poly.entity_id
_entity_poly.type
_entity_poly.pdbx_seq_one_letter_code
_entity_poly.pdbx_strand_id
1 'polypeptide(L)'
;MTTKLRLLPYKEYKGVEKIYSVIFYYLPVFGEMYRRRVELCLDQCKGGDSILEVGFGSGLTFLNLNKKYKTIFGLDLTCDVNIVKEVFASHNIHPDLCNGNVLSMPYDDNQFDTILLISILEHLKPDELTQAFKEIKRVLKPGGQVVYGVPVERPFMAFMFRMLGYNIREHHFATEFEVMQAAEKVFKKISVYAMKAFPSFFGNVYEIGHFKKAE
;
A
#
# COMPACT_ATOMS: atom_id res chain seq x y z
N MET A 1 11.25 -16.72 -5.98
CA MET A 1 11.98 -16.13 -4.83
C MET A 1 11.06 -15.09 -4.20
N THR A 2 10.92 -15.09 -2.88
CA THR A 2 10.09 -14.11 -2.18
C THR A 2 10.84 -12.77 -2.10
N THR A 3 10.21 -11.69 -2.49
CA THR A 3 10.79 -10.35 -2.38
C THR A 3 11.07 -10.02 -0.90
N LYS A 4 12.28 -9.59 -0.58
CA LYS A 4 12.61 -9.07 0.74
C LYS A 4 12.53 -7.56 0.73
N LEU A 5 11.83 -6.97 1.71
CA LEU A 5 11.74 -5.53 1.86
C LEU A 5 13.12 -4.95 2.21
N ARG A 6 13.56 -4.03 1.38
CA ARG A 6 14.80 -3.27 1.58
C ARG A 6 14.44 -1.93 2.19
N LEU A 7 15.07 -1.62 3.30
CA LEU A 7 14.86 -0.36 4.00
C LEU A 7 16.17 0.43 4.03
N LEU A 8 16.06 1.75 4.01
CA LEU A 8 17.17 2.64 4.37
C LEU A 8 17.48 2.48 5.86
N PRO A 9 18.67 2.84 6.34
CA PRO A 9 18.92 2.97 7.78
C PRO A 9 17.87 3.84 8.45
N TYR A 10 17.35 3.42 9.62
CA TYR A 10 16.27 4.13 10.33
C TYR A 10 16.50 5.65 10.48
N LYS A 11 17.75 6.04 10.70
CA LYS A 11 18.13 7.45 10.88
C LYS A 11 17.82 8.31 9.65
N GLU A 12 17.77 7.73 8.47
CA GLU A 12 17.53 8.46 7.22
C GLU A 12 16.05 8.78 6.98
N TYR A 13 15.14 8.09 7.67
CA TYR A 13 13.71 8.44 7.70
C TYR A 13 13.37 9.57 8.69
N LYS A 14 14.37 10.18 9.37
CA LYS A 14 14.11 11.31 10.26
C LYS A 14 13.53 12.49 9.51
N GLY A 15 12.43 13.03 10.02
CA GLY A 15 11.69 14.13 9.40
C GLY A 15 10.50 13.65 8.56
N VAL A 16 10.54 12.43 7.99
CA VAL A 16 9.41 11.82 7.30
C VAL A 16 8.40 11.21 8.30
N GLU A 17 8.86 10.87 9.50
CA GLU A 17 8.14 10.04 10.49
C GLU A 17 7.00 10.71 11.24
N LYS A 18 6.67 11.96 11.00
CA LYS A 18 5.67 12.67 11.84
C LYS A 18 4.28 12.00 11.88
N ILE A 19 3.95 11.14 10.90
CA ILE A 19 2.64 10.50 10.76
C ILE A 19 2.77 8.97 10.64
N TYR A 20 3.90 8.45 10.11
CA TYR A 20 4.06 7.03 9.78
C TYR A 20 5.13 6.39 10.67
N SER A 21 4.73 5.40 11.44
CA SER A 21 5.62 4.76 12.42
C SER A 21 6.58 3.77 11.74
N VAL A 22 7.61 4.31 11.08
CA VAL A 22 8.68 3.52 10.41
C VAL A 22 9.39 2.62 11.40
N ILE A 23 9.47 3.01 12.67
CA ILE A 23 10.12 2.23 13.74
C ILE A 23 9.60 0.80 13.84
N PHE A 24 8.30 0.56 13.58
CA PHE A 24 7.72 -0.78 13.66
C PHE A 24 8.39 -1.77 12.70
N TYR A 25 8.94 -1.30 11.58
CA TYR A 25 9.64 -2.15 10.62
C TYR A 25 11.01 -2.61 11.10
N TYR A 26 11.59 -1.97 12.12
CA TYR A 26 12.90 -2.28 12.69
C TYR A 26 12.81 -3.04 14.01
N LEU A 27 11.63 -3.18 14.59
CA LEU A 27 11.45 -3.92 15.85
C LEU A 27 11.73 -5.41 15.65
N PRO A 28 12.37 -6.09 16.63
CA PRO A 28 12.48 -7.53 16.64
C PRO A 28 11.08 -8.17 16.65
N VAL A 29 10.89 -9.30 15.98
CA VAL A 29 9.64 -10.08 15.89
C VAL A 29 8.50 -9.32 15.21
N PHE A 30 8.01 -8.22 15.77
CA PHE A 30 6.93 -7.41 15.18
C PHE A 30 7.31 -6.83 13.81
N GLY A 31 8.55 -6.38 13.65
CA GLY A 31 9.02 -5.84 12.39
C GLY A 31 9.02 -6.86 11.27
N GLU A 32 9.21 -8.14 11.55
CA GLU A 32 9.09 -9.18 10.54
C GLU A 32 7.67 -9.29 9.97
N MET A 33 6.66 -9.24 10.82
CA MET A 33 5.26 -9.23 10.40
C MET A 33 4.91 -7.95 9.60
N TYR A 34 5.41 -6.79 10.04
CA TYR A 34 5.23 -5.53 9.33
C TYR A 34 5.91 -5.52 7.96
N ARG A 35 7.13 -6.04 7.85
CA ARG A 35 7.83 -6.21 6.57
C ARG A 35 7.12 -7.21 5.67
N ARG A 36 6.66 -8.33 6.23
CA ARG A 36 6.04 -9.41 5.47
C ARG A 36 4.80 -8.98 4.70
N ARG A 37 3.93 -8.14 5.28
CA ARG A 37 2.75 -7.61 4.58
C ARG A 37 3.12 -6.80 3.32
N VAL A 38 4.17 -5.98 3.41
CA VAL A 38 4.69 -5.18 2.28
C VAL A 38 5.36 -6.10 1.26
N GLU A 39 6.17 -7.07 1.69
CA GLU A 39 6.83 -8.04 0.82
C GLU A 39 5.83 -8.82 -0.03
N LEU A 40 4.71 -9.23 0.56
CA LEU A 40 3.66 -9.95 -0.14
C LEU A 40 2.98 -9.09 -1.22
N CYS A 41 2.77 -7.81 -0.97
CA CYS A 41 2.29 -6.87 -2.00
C CYS A 41 3.34 -6.69 -3.12
N LEU A 42 4.61 -6.49 -2.75
CA LEU A 42 5.71 -6.34 -3.70
C LEU A 42 5.94 -7.61 -4.56
N ASP A 43 5.65 -8.80 -4.04
CA ASP A 43 5.72 -10.06 -4.80
C ASP A 43 4.72 -10.08 -5.97
N GLN A 44 3.59 -9.38 -5.85
CA GLN A 44 2.59 -9.27 -6.92
C GLN A 44 2.96 -8.22 -7.98
N CYS A 45 3.84 -7.28 -7.66
CA CYS A 45 4.30 -6.26 -8.60
C CYS A 45 5.28 -6.89 -9.61
N LYS A 46 4.85 -7.02 -10.87
CA LYS A 46 5.61 -7.72 -11.92
C LYS A 46 6.70 -6.89 -12.58
N GLY A 47 6.77 -5.59 -12.32
CA GLY A 47 7.63 -4.65 -13.00
C GLY A 47 6.98 -4.05 -14.26
N GLY A 48 7.62 -3.03 -14.82
CA GLY A 48 7.12 -2.30 -15.99
C GLY A 48 7.80 -0.96 -16.16
N ASP A 49 7.18 -0.09 -16.95
CA ASP A 49 7.69 1.27 -17.17
C ASP A 49 7.30 2.19 -16.00
N SER A 50 6.06 2.12 -15.54
CA SER A 50 5.53 3.04 -14.53
C SER A 50 4.73 2.33 -13.44
N ILE A 51 4.96 2.74 -12.19
CA ILE A 51 4.14 2.36 -11.04
C ILE A 51 3.69 3.61 -10.29
N LEU A 52 2.43 3.64 -9.86
CA LEU A 52 1.92 4.61 -8.91
C LEU A 52 1.72 3.93 -7.55
N GLU A 53 2.38 4.41 -6.51
CA GLU A 53 2.09 4.04 -5.13
C GLU A 53 1.18 5.10 -4.51
N VAL A 54 -0.04 4.69 -4.14
CA VAL A 54 -1.00 5.53 -3.44
C VAL A 54 -0.84 5.33 -1.94
N GLY A 55 -0.66 6.44 -1.20
CA GLY A 55 -0.33 6.41 0.22
C GLY A 55 1.11 5.98 0.46
N PHE A 56 2.06 6.53 -0.29
CA PHE A 56 3.48 6.13 -0.21
C PHE A 56 4.13 6.48 1.13
N GLY A 57 3.57 7.41 1.90
CA GLY A 57 4.05 7.79 3.24
C GLY A 57 5.54 8.09 3.27
N SER A 58 6.30 7.24 3.93
CA SER A 58 7.77 7.37 4.05
C SER A 58 8.56 6.75 2.89
N GLY A 59 7.91 6.26 1.83
CA GLY A 59 8.57 5.65 0.67
C GLY A 59 9.24 4.31 0.97
N LEU A 60 8.74 3.54 1.94
CA LEU A 60 9.35 2.27 2.38
C LEU A 60 9.58 1.25 1.25
N THR A 61 8.79 1.32 0.19
CA THR A 61 8.83 0.41 -0.96
C THR A 61 9.80 0.84 -2.04
N PHE A 62 10.21 2.13 -2.09
CA PHE A 62 10.92 2.72 -3.23
C PHE A 62 12.22 2.02 -3.59
N LEU A 63 13.00 1.53 -2.59
CA LEU A 63 14.21 0.73 -2.86
C LEU A 63 13.92 -0.59 -3.61
N ASN A 64 12.72 -1.14 -3.41
CA ASN A 64 12.29 -2.35 -4.10
C ASN A 64 11.67 -2.02 -5.46
N LEU A 65 10.84 -0.99 -5.53
CA LEU A 65 10.16 -0.57 -6.76
C LEU A 65 11.14 -0.09 -7.82
N ASN A 66 12.17 0.65 -7.42
CA ASN A 66 13.23 1.14 -8.32
C ASN A 66 14.01 0.02 -9.04
N LYS A 67 13.91 -1.22 -8.55
CA LYS A 67 14.49 -2.39 -9.23
C LYS A 67 13.57 -3.04 -10.25
N LYS A 68 12.28 -2.72 -10.19
CA LYS A 68 11.23 -3.35 -10.98
C LYS A 68 10.63 -2.40 -12.02
N TYR A 69 10.66 -1.10 -11.78
CA TYR A 69 10.03 -0.08 -12.63
C TYR A 69 11.03 0.98 -13.02
N LYS A 70 10.87 1.53 -14.23
CA LYS A 70 11.70 2.64 -14.73
C LYS A 70 11.38 3.94 -14.01
N THR A 71 10.09 4.19 -13.74
CA THR A 71 9.62 5.40 -13.07
C THR A 71 8.66 5.04 -11.94
N ILE A 72 8.93 5.61 -10.77
CA ILE A 72 8.07 5.53 -9.59
C ILE A 72 7.31 6.84 -9.46
N PHE A 73 5.99 6.76 -9.40
CA PHE A 73 5.11 7.85 -9.03
C PHE A 73 4.54 7.58 -7.64
N GLY A 74 4.28 8.64 -6.90
CA GLY A 74 3.66 8.53 -5.58
C GLY A 74 2.61 9.60 -5.36
N LEU A 75 1.46 9.19 -4.82
CA LEU A 75 0.37 10.05 -4.39
C LEU A 75 0.13 9.85 -2.90
N ASP A 76 0.19 10.91 -2.11
CA ASP A 76 -0.13 10.86 -0.69
C ASP A 76 -0.95 12.08 -0.28
N LEU A 77 -1.87 11.89 0.66
CA LEU A 77 -2.76 12.99 1.06
C LEU A 77 -2.04 14.05 1.89
N THR A 78 -1.10 13.66 2.74
CA THR A 78 -0.60 14.49 3.84
C THR A 78 0.92 14.50 4.03
N CYS A 79 1.67 13.63 3.34
CA CYS A 79 3.11 13.54 3.54
C CYS A 79 3.85 14.80 3.05
N ASP A 80 5.02 15.06 3.63
CA ASP A 80 5.94 16.06 3.10
C ASP A 80 6.72 15.48 1.91
N VAL A 81 6.21 15.75 0.72
CA VAL A 81 6.77 15.28 -0.55
C VAL A 81 8.23 15.68 -0.73
N ASN A 82 8.62 16.89 -0.29
CA ASN A 82 9.97 17.40 -0.49
C ASN A 82 10.98 16.63 0.34
N ILE A 83 10.66 16.38 1.60
CA ILE A 83 11.52 15.59 2.50
C ILE A 83 11.71 14.17 1.95
N VAL A 84 10.64 13.53 1.48
CA VAL A 84 10.75 12.18 0.90
C VAL A 84 11.62 12.20 -0.37
N LYS A 85 11.43 13.17 -1.26
CA LYS A 85 12.28 13.34 -2.46
C LYS A 85 13.74 13.51 -2.11
N GLU A 86 14.08 14.35 -1.14
CA GLU A 86 15.44 14.59 -0.68
C GLU A 86 16.10 13.32 -0.12
N VAL A 87 15.38 12.58 0.73
CA VAL A 87 15.87 11.31 1.30
C VAL A 87 16.24 10.33 0.19
N PHE A 88 15.37 10.12 -0.79
CA PHE A 88 15.62 9.14 -1.85
C PHE A 88 16.59 9.62 -2.94
N ALA A 89 16.68 10.93 -3.18
CA ALA A 89 17.67 11.50 -4.10
C ALA A 89 19.12 11.18 -3.66
N SER A 90 19.40 11.15 -2.35
CA SER A 90 20.71 10.75 -1.81
C SER A 90 21.09 9.30 -2.15
N HIS A 91 20.10 8.47 -2.53
CA HIS A 91 20.26 7.08 -2.97
C HIS A 91 20.10 6.88 -4.48
N ASN A 92 20.18 7.97 -5.27
CA ASN A 92 19.96 7.97 -6.73
C ASN A 92 18.58 7.42 -7.14
N ILE A 93 17.55 7.65 -6.31
CA ILE A 93 16.16 7.31 -6.60
C ILE A 93 15.38 8.63 -6.66
N HIS A 94 14.77 8.91 -7.81
CA HIS A 94 14.07 10.17 -8.08
C HIS A 94 12.60 9.89 -8.40
N PRO A 95 11.77 9.60 -7.38
CA PRO A 95 10.36 9.36 -7.61
C PRO A 95 9.62 10.66 -7.93
N ASP A 96 8.62 10.58 -8.79
CA ASP A 96 7.70 11.68 -9.06
C ASP A 96 6.56 11.65 -8.04
N LEU A 97 6.63 12.53 -7.05
CA LEU A 97 5.72 12.54 -5.90
C LEU A 97 4.87 13.79 -5.89
N CYS A 98 3.58 13.64 -5.55
CA CYS A 98 2.69 14.76 -5.31
C CYS A 98 1.72 14.48 -4.15
N ASN A 99 1.16 15.56 -3.59
CA ASN A 99 0.02 15.44 -2.69
C ASN A 99 -1.28 15.37 -3.50
N GLY A 100 -2.19 14.51 -3.07
CA GLY A 100 -3.49 14.37 -3.73
C GLY A 100 -4.36 13.28 -3.11
N ASN A 101 -5.61 13.23 -3.57
CA ASN A 101 -6.61 12.29 -3.09
C ASN A 101 -6.83 11.18 -4.12
N VAL A 102 -6.89 9.92 -3.67
CA VAL A 102 -7.18 8.75 -4.51
C VAL A 102 -8.56 8.82 -5.18
N LEU A 103 -9.47 9.62 -4.64
CA LEU A 103 -10.81 9.84 -5.21
C LEU A 103 -10.80 10.76 -6.45
N SER A 104 -9.72 11.52 -6.67
CA SER A 104 -9.53 12.42 -7.82
C SER A 104 -8.02 12.63 -8.02
N MET A 105 -7.41 11.76 -8.79
CA MET A 105 -5.95 11.74 -8.98
C MET A 105 -5.52 12.71 -10.10
N PRO A 106 -4.45 13.50 -9.89
CA PRO A 106 -3.96 14.48 -10.89
C PRO A 106 -3.10 13.81 -11.97
N TYR A 107 -3.61 12.73 -12.55
CA TYR A 107 -2.93 11.93 -13.58
C TYR A 107 -3.81 11.72 -14.79
N ASP A 108 -3.18 11.50 -15.94
CA ASP A 108 -3.85 11.21 -17.19
C ASP A 108 -4.47 9.81 -17.22
N ASP A 109 -5.42 9.60 -18.11
CA ASP A 109 -6.00 8.30 -18.37
C ASP A 109 -4.93 7.33 -18.92
N ASN A 110 -4.97 6.08 -18.46
CA ASN A 110 -4.08 5.01 -18.96
C ASN A 110 -2.57 5.32 -18.83
N GLN A 111 -2.15 5.91 -17.73
CA GLN A 111 -0.77 6.33 -17.50
C GLN A 111 0.10 5.23 -16.88
N PHE A 112 -0.46 4.37 -16.01
CA PHE A 112 0.33 3.45 -15.18
C PHE A 112 0.20 1.98 -15.59
N ASP A 113 1.31 1.25 -15.51
CA ASP A 113 1.32 -0.22 -15.68
C ASP A 113 0.84 -0.92 -14.41
N THR A 114 1.18 -0.36 -13.25
CA THR A 114 0.81 -0.91 -11.94
C THR A 114 0.39 0.21 -10.99
N ILE A 115 -0.63 -0.05 -10.18
CA ILE A 115 -0.99 0.78 -9.02
C ILE A 115 -0.88 -0.08 -7.76
N LEU A 116 -0.19 0.44 -6.75
CA LEU A 116 0.06 -0.21 -5.48
C LEU A 116 -0.57 0.61 -4.34
N LEU A 117 -1.37 -0.06 -3.49
CA LEU A 117 -1.98 0.56 -2.30
C LEU A 117 -1.73 -0.36 -1.10
N ILE A 118 -0.98 0.11 -0.10
CA ILE A 118 -0.65 -0.67 1.10
C ILE A 118 -1.24 0.02 2.32
N SER A 119 -2.25 -0.58 2.93
CA SER A 119 -2.96 -0.05 4.11
C SER A 119 -3.54 1.35 3.87
N ILE A 120 -4.31 1.49 2.81
CA ILE A 120 -4.98 2.74 2.39
C ILE A 120 -6.50 2.56 2.27
N LEU A 121 -6.93 1.47 1.64
CA LEU A 121 -8.35 1.29 1.26
C LEU A 121 -9.27 1.10 2.47
N GLU A 122 -8.76 0.60 3.58
CA GLU A 122 -9.49 0.48 4.84
C GLU A 122 -9.92 1.83 5.45
N HIS A 123 -9.25 2.91 5.06
CA HIS A 123 -9.58 4.26 5.51
C HIS A 123 -10.68 4.95 4.69
N LEU A 124 -11.12 4.31 3.60
CA LEU A 124 -12.19 4.83 2.75
C LEU A 124 -13.55 4.28 3.18
N LYS A 125 -14.57 5.12 3.09
CA LYS A 125 -15.94 4.67 3.27
C LYS A 125 -16.40 3.79 2.10
N PRO A 126 -17.45 2.95 2.25
CA PRO A 126 -17.89 2.06 1.19
C PRO A 126 -18.27 2.74 -0.13
N ASP A 127 -18.84 3.94 -0.10
CA ASP A 127 -19.11 4.76 -1.28
C ASP A 127 -17.83 5.32 -1.91
N GLU A 128 -16.88 5.75 -1.09
CA GLU A 128 -15.56 6.22 -1.51
C GLU A 128 -14.72 5.10 -2.16
N LEU A 129 -14.83 3.84 -1.69
CA LEU A 129 -14.17 2.70 -2.33
C LEU A 129 -14.56 2.55 -3.80
N THR A 130 -15.85 2.72 -4.10
CA THR A 130 -16.34 2.63 -5.49
C THR A 130 -15.75 3.74 -6.35
N GLN A 131 -15.65 4.96 -5.82
CA GLN A 131 -15.04 6.09 -6.51
C GLN A 131 -13.53 5.88 -6.71
N ALA A 132 -12.82 5.45 -5.67
CA ALA A 132 -11.39 5.16 -5.72
C ALA A 132 -11.06 4.11 -6.80
N PHE A 133 -11.80 3.00 -6.85
CA PHE A 133 -11.56 1.96 -7.86
C PHE A 133 -11.91 2.42 -9.29
N LYS A 134 -12.89 3.31 -9.48
CA LYS A 134 -13.15 3.92 -10.79
C LYS A 134 -11.98 4.81 -11.22
N GLU A 135 -11.45 5.60 -10.30
CA GLU A 135 -10.32 6.49 -10.55
C GLU A 135 -9.03 5.71 -10.81
N ILE A 136 -8.77 4.66 -10.01
CA ILE A 136 -7.68 3.70 -10.25
C ILE A 136 -7.80 3.08 -11.65
N LYS A 137 -9.02 2.69 -12.06
CA LYS A 137 -9.24 2.15 -13.41
C LYS A 137 -8.96 3.19 -14.49
N ARG A 138 -9.32 4.45 -14.28
CA ARG A 138 -9.09 5.52 -15.24
C ARG A 138 -7.60 5.68 -15.54
N VAL A 139 -6.78 5.81 -14.51
CA VAL A 139 -5.35 6.09 -14.66
C VAL A 139 -4.51 4.85 -14.99
N LEU A 140 -5.05 3.64 -14.81
CA LEU A 140 -4.38 2.38 -15.12
C LEU A 140 -4.48 2.08 -16.63
N LYS A 141 -3.39 1.67 -17.27
CA LYS A 141 -3.36 1.23 -18.66
C LYS A 141 -4.28 0.03 -18.91
N PRO A 142 -4.81 -0.17 -20.13
CA PRO A 142 -5.41 -1.44 -20.51
C PRO A 142 -4.44 -2.59 -20.23
N GLY A 143 -4.93 -3.69 -19.64
CA GLY A 143 -4.04 -4.78 -19.21
C GLY A 143 -3.15 -4.50 -18.00
N GLY A 144 -3.15 -3.29 -17.47
CA GLY A 144 -2.44 -2.92 -16.25
C GLY A 144 -3.01 -3.59 -15.00
N GLN A 145 -2.26 -3.55 -13.91
CA GLN A 145 -2.60 -4.28 -12.69
C GLN A 145 -2.71 -3.36 -11.46
N VAL A 146 -3.60 -3.70 -10.56
CA VAL A 146 -3.70 -3.10 -9.23
C VAL A 146 -3.39 -4.15 -8.18
N VAL A 147 -2.52 -3.79 -7.25
CA VAL A 147 -2.16 -4.58 -6.07
C VAL A 147 -2.53 -3.78 -4.84
N TYR A 148 -3.30 -4.38 -3.96
CA TYR A 148 -3.57 -3.77 -2.67
C TYR A 148 -3.26 -4.70 -1.52
N GLY A 149 -3.02 -4.13 -0.35
CA GLY A 149 -2.94 -4.83 0.91
C GLY A 149 -3.75 -4.09 1.97
N VAL A 150 -4.60 -4.83 2.71
CA VAL A 150 -5.44 -4.28 3.76
C VAL A 150 -5.41 -5.18 5.01
N PRO A 151 -5.49 -4.61 6.24
CA PRO A 151 -5.58 -5.40 7.45
C PRO A 151 -6.88 -6.20 7.47
N VAL A 152 -6.82 -7.41 8.02
CA VAL A 152 -8.00 -8.24 8.30
C VAL A 152 -8.43 -7.99 9.73
N GLU A 153 -9.62 -7.42 9.91
CA GLU A 153 -10.15 -7.11 11.22
C GLU A 153 -10.75 -8.37 11.87
N ARG A 154 -10.08 -8.86 12.91
CA ARG A 154 -10.63 -9.91 13.77
C ARG A 154 -11.08 -9.33 15.10
N PRO A 155 -12.22 -9.80 15.66
CA PRO A 155 -12.73 -9.32 16.95
C PRO A 155 -11.68 -9.35 18.07
N PHE A 156 -10.82 -10.39 18.05
CA PHE A 156 -9.74 -10.54 19.03
C PHE A 156 -8.67 -9.45 18.85
N MET A 157 -8.28 -9.12 17.61
CA MET A 157 -7.32 -8.07 17.32
C MET A 157 -7.87 -6.70 17.73
N ALA A 158 -9.12 -6.42 17.40
CA ALA A 158 -9.80 -5.19 17.80
C ALA A 158 -9.86 -5.06 19.34
N PHE A 159 -10.17 -6.16 20.05
CA PHE A 159 -10.15 -6.21 21.51
C PHE A 159 -8.75 -5.96 22.08
N MET A 160 -7.72 -6.60 21.54
CA MET A 160 -6.33 -6.45 21.98
C MET A 160 -5.84 -5.00 21.80
N PHE A 161 -6.09 -4.38 20.65
CA PHE A 161 -5.71 -2.99 20.42
C PHE A 161 -6.47 -2.03 21.31
N ARG A 162 -7.75 -2.31 21.60
CA ARG A 162 -8.53 -1.53 22.55
C ARG A 162 -7.97 -1.61 23.97
N MET A 163 -7.47 -2.77 24.40
CA MET A 163 -6.76 -2.94 25.68
C MET A 163 -5.46 -2.13 25.73
N LEU A 164 -4.82 -1.90 24.58
CA LEU A 164 -3.63 -1.04 24.44
C LEU A 164 -3.97 0.44 24.24
N GLY A 165 -5.25 0.81 24.38
CA GLY A 165 -5.71 2.21 24.23
C GLY A 165 -5.91 2.66 22.79
N TYR A 166 -5.88 1.73 21.82
CA TYR A 166 -6.01 2.05 20.39
C TYR A 166 -7.37 1.55 19.87
N ASN A 167 -8.22 2.47 19.40
CA ASN A 167 -9.51 2.12 18.81
C ASN A 167 -9.38 2.07 17.26
N ILE A 168 -9.13 0.89 16.72
CA ILE A 168 -8.97 0.69 15.27
C ILE A 168 -10.20 1.17 14.48
N ARG A 169 -11.40 0.98 15.04
CA ARG A 169 -12.68 1.32 14.38
C ARG A 169 -12.92 2.81 14.18
N GLU A 170 -12.15 3.67 14.82
CA GLU A 170 -12.22 5.13 14.60
C GLU A 170 -11.58 5.55 13.28
N HIS A 171 -10.71 4.70 12.71
CA HIS A 171 -9.93 5.01 11.52
C HIS A 171 -10.14 4.04 10.35
N HIS A 172 -10.77 2.89 10.59
CA HIS A 172 -11.07 1.91 9.55
C HIS A 172 -12.59 1.92 9.28
N PHE A 173 -12.96 2.32 8.08
CA PHE A 173 -14.34 2.43 7.64
C PHE A 173 -14.78 1.28 6.73
N ALA A 174 -13.82 0.56 6.14
CA ALA A 174 -14.08 -0.59 5.28
C ALA A 174 -13.34 -1.84 5.73
N THR A 175 -14.00 -2.98 5.61
CA THR A 175 -13.44 -4.31 5.84
C THR A 175 -12.72 -4.82 4.60
N GLU A 176 -11.83 -5.81 4.77
CA GLU A 176 -11.19 -6.52 3.66
C GLU A 176 -12.19 -7.08 2.65
N PHE A 177 -13.36 -7.53 3.12
CA PHE A 177 -14.41 -8.06 2.26
C PHE A 177 -15.06 -6.98 1.39
N GLU A 178 -15.35 -5.80 1.94
CA GLU A 178 -15.90 -4.67 1.19
C GLU A 178 -14.90 -4.16 0.15
N VAL A 179 -13.62 -4.10 0.51
CA VAL A 179 -12.54 -3.72 -0.43
C VAL A 179 -12.47 -4.72 -1.58
N MET A 180 -12.45 -6.03 -1.30
CA MET A 180 -12.43 -7.07 -2.32
C MET A 180 -13.65 -6.99 -3.24
N GLN A 181 -14.85 -6.85 -2.67
CA GLN A 181 -16.08 -6.73 -3.47
C GLN A 181 -16.09 -5.48 -4.37
N ALA A 182 -15.58 -4.36 -3.87
CA ALA A 182 -15.49 -3.14 -4.66
C ALA A 182 -14.49 -3.30 -5.82
N ALA A 183 -13.36 -3.97 -5.60
CA ALA A 183 -12.39 -4.29 -6.63
C ALA A 183 -12.95 -5.22 -7.71
N GLU A 184 -13.68 -6.27 -7.32
CA GLU A 184 -14.28 -7.25 -8.25
C GLU A 184 -15.33 -6.64 -9.20
N LYS A 185 -16.01 -5.56 -8.79
CA LYS A 185 -16.95 -4.82 -9.65
C LYS A 185 -16.27 -4.09 -10.81
N VAL A 186 -14.98 -3.79 -10.69
CA VAL A 186 -14.24 -2.90 -11.61
C VAL A 186 -13.16 -3.64 -12.38
N PHE A 187 -12.55 -4.66 -11.77
CA PHE A 187 -11.37 -5.36 -12.27
C PHE A 187 -11.58 -6.88 -12.32
N LYS A 188 -10.78 -7.53 -13.17
CA LYS A 188 -10.69 -8.99 -13.19
C LYS A 188 -9.74 -9.45 -12.08
N LYS A 189 -10.26 -10.29 -11.18
CA LYS A 189 -9.45 -10.89 -10.11
C LYS A 189 -8.39 -11.84 -10.69
N ILE A 190 -7.14 -11.68 -10.25
CA ILE A 190 -6.04 -12.61 -10.51
C ILE A 190 -5.86 -13.51 -9.29
N SER A 191 -5.66 -12.91 -8.11
CA SER A 191 -5.51 -13.63 -6.85
C SER A 191 -5.93 -12.76 -5.68
N VAL A 192 -6.47 -13.39 -4.65
CA VAL A 192 -6.66 -12.81 -3.31
C VAL A 192 -6.22 -13.86 -2.31
N TYR A 193 -5.36 -13.48 -1.39
CA TYR A 193 -4.90 -14.38 -0.33
C TYR A 193 -4.59 -13.60 0.93
N ALA A 194 -4.58 -14.32 2.07
CA ALA A 194 -4.38 -13.70 3.36
C ALA A 194 -3.08 -14.17 4.02
N MET A 195 -2.39 -13.22 4.63
CA MET A 195 -1.25 -13.47 5.50
C MET A 195 -1.76 -13.93 6.87
N LYS A 196 -1.23 -15.06 7.35
CA LYS A 196 -1.50 -15.54 8.72
C LYS A 196 -0.62 -14.82 9.73
N ALA A 197 -1.17 -14.60 10.91
CA ALA A 197 -0.38 -14.18 12.08
C ALA A 197 0.67 -15.22 12.48
N PHE A 198 1.61 -14.79 13.29
CA PHE A 198 2.46 -15.70 14.02
C PHE A 198 2.29 -15.43 15.54
N PRO A 199 1.91 -16.45 16.33
CA PRO A 199 1.50 -17.82 15.95
C PRO A 199 0.22 -17.89 15.10
N SER A 200 0.12 -18.93 14.25
CA SER A 200 -0.94 -19.03 13.21
C SER A 200 -2.37 -19.20 13.76
N PHE A 201 -2.53 -19.54 15.04
CA PHE A 201 -3.85 -19.66 15.68
C PHE A 201 -4.59 -18.31 15.82
N PHE A 202 -3.89 -17.17 15.69
CA PHE A 202 -4.54 -15.86 15.61
C PHE A 202 -5.25 -15.60 14.28
N GLY A 203 -5.11 -16.52 13.32
CA GLY A 203 -5.78 -16.44 12.03
C GLY A 203 -5.13 -15.48 11.04
N ASN A 204 -5.92 -15.03 10.06
CA ASN A 204 -5.47 -14.07 9.07
C ASN A 204 -5.40 -12.67 9.67
N VAL A 205 -4.37 -11.91 9.30
CA VAL A 205 -4.13 -10.54 9.81
C VAL A 205 -3.99 -9.49 8.71
N TYR A 206 -3.77 -9.92 7.48
CA TYR A 206 -3.61 -9.03 6.34
C TYR A 206 -4.07 -9.74 5.06
N GLU A 207 -4.82 -9.05 4.19
CA GLU A 207 -5.24 -9.55 2.89
C GLU A 207 -4.49 -8.83 1.79
N ILE A 208 -4.10 -9.58 0.76
CA ILE A 208 -3.45 -9.06 -0.44
C ILE A 208 -4.33 -9.39 -1.63
N GLY A 209 -4.79 -8.35 -2.34
CA GLY A 209 -5.53 -8.47 -3.58
C GLY A 209 -4.68 -8.09 -4.79
N HIS A 210 -4.78 -8.90 -5.85
CA HIS A 210 -4.15 -8.66 -7.13
C HIS A 210 -5.18 -8.77 -8.24
N PHE A 211 -5.36 -7.70 -8.98
CA PHE A 211 -6.39 -7.54 -10.01
C PHE A 211 -5.81 -6.94 -11.29
N LYS A 212 -6.52 -7.11 -12.41
CA LYS A 212 -6.11 -6.63 -13.73
C LYS A 212 -7.23 -5.83 -14.37
N LYS A 213 -6.91 -4.69 -15.00
CA LYS A 213 -7.82 -3.98 -15.89
C LYS A 213 -8.00 -4.80 -17.18
N ALA A 214 -9.24 -4.95 -17.65
CA ALA A 214 -9.48 -5.55 -18.95
C ALA A 214 -8.75 -4.78 -20.06
N GLU A 215 -8.43 -5.48 -21.14
CA GLU A 215 -7.83 -4.91 -22.35
C GLU A 215 -8.78 -3.95 -23.05
#